data_e812703f556a610ad3e69f45e7f3288e
#
_entry.id   e812703f556a610ad3e69f45e7f3288e
#
_cell.length_a   1.000
_cell.length_b   1.000
_cell.length_c   1.000
_cell.angle_alpha   90.00
_cell.angle_beta   90.00
_cell.angle_gamma   90.00
#
_symmetry.space_group_name_H-M   'P 1'
#
loop_
_entity.id
_entity.type
_entity.pdbx_description
1 polymer ?
#
loop_
_entity_poly.entity_id
_entity_poly.type
_entity_poly.pdbx_seq_one_letter_code
_entity_poly.pdbx_strand_id
1 'polypeptide(L)'
;MFKLGKNSINNMAGIDGRLIDIADVAITLSNIDFGIPSTGGLRSEADQAKLFADGVSKADGTINSRSYHQSGKALDVYAYVDGKASWDKLHLALI
;
A
#
# COMPACT_ATOMS: atom_id res chain seq x y z
N MET A 1 7.20 15.97 -11.97
CA MET A 1 7.24 15.40 -10.61
C MET A 1 5.84 15.03 -10.18
N PHE A 2 5.64 13.81 -9.79
CA PHE A 2 4.35 13.34 -9.30
C PHE A 2 4.12 13.73 -7.83
N LYS A 3 2.87 13.67 -7.40
CA LYS A 3 2.47 13.91 -6.01
C LYS A 3 1.45 12.86 -5.59
N LEU A 4 1.53 12.41 -4.34
CA LEU A 4 0.52 11.52 -3.78
C LEU A 4 -0.83 12.23 -3.72
N GLY A 5 -1.88 11.55 -4.18
CA GLY A 5 -3.24 12.07 -4.11
C GLY A 5 -3.78 12.03 -2.68
N LYS A 6 -4.88 12.74 -2.46
CA LYS A 6 -5.54 12.83 -1.14
C LYS A 6 -5.91 11.45 -0.58
N ASN A 7 -6.44 10.56 -1.41
CA ASN A 7 -6.82 9.21 -0.97
C ASN A 7 -5.59 8.40 -0.55
N SER A 8 -4.49 8.51 -1.30
CA SER A 8 -3.24 7.82 -0.94
C SER A 8 -2.69 8.31 0.38
N ILE A 9 -2.70 9.62 0.62
CA ILE A 9 -2.26 10.21 1.90
C ILE A 9 -3.14 9.69 3.04
N ASN A 10 -4.46 9.69 2.86
CA ASN A 10 -5.39 9.19 3.88
C ASN A 10 -5.18 7.70 4.15
N ASN A 11 -4.87 6.91 3.12
CA ASN A 11 -4.65 5.46 3.24
C ASN A 11 -3.35 5.13 3.98
N MET A 12 -2.44 6.08 4.16
CA MET A 12 -1.22 5.93 4.95
C MET A 12 -1.41 6.30 6.42
N ALA A 13 -2.59 6.74 6.84
CA ALA A 13 -2.83 7.13 8.23
C ALA A 13 -2.56 5.96 9.18
N GLY A 14 -1.81 6.21 10.25
CA GLY A 14 -1.52 5.21 11.29
C GLY A 14 -0.33 4.29 11.01
N ILE A 15 0.32 4.37 9.85
CA ILE A 15 1.52 3.58 9.59
C ILE A 15 2.77 4.27 10.16
N ASP A 16 3.85 3.52 10.23
CA ASP A 16 5.15 4.02 10.70
C ASP A 16 5.56 5.27 9.88
N GLY A 17 5.93 6.36 10.57
CA GLY A 17 6.30 7.62 9.92
C GLY A 17 7.46 7.50 8.96
N ARG A 18 8.35 6.54 9.15
CA ARG A 18 9.47 6.29 8.23
C ARG A 18 8.98 5.79 6.88
N LEU A 19 7.91 5.00 6.84
CA LEU A 19 7.30 4.55 5.60
C LEU A 19 6.61 5.69 4.86
N ILE A 20 5.97 6.60 5.60
CA ILE A 20 5.36 7.81 5.02
C ILE A 20 6.45 8.67 4.38
N ASP A 21 7.55 8.90 5.07
CA ASP A 21 8.67 9.69 4.56
C ASP A 21 9.27 9.06 3.28
N ILE A 22 9.41 7.74 3.27
CA ILE A 22 9.89 7.02 2.09
C ILE A 22 8.93 7.21 0.90
N ALA A 23 7.63 7.09 1.13
CA ALA A 23 6.63 7.29 0.09
C ALA A 23 6.64 8.72 -0.45
N ASP A 24 6.77 9.71 0.42
CA ASP A 24 6.81 11.13 0.05
C ASP A 24 8.04 11.45 -0.82
N VAL A 25 9.18 10.85 -0.53
CA VAL A 25 10.38 11.01 -1.36
C VAL A 25 10.26 10.21 -2.66
N ALA A 26 9.80 8.97 -2.56
CA ALA A 26 9.70 8.07 -3.72
C ALA A 26 8.80 8.62 -4.82
N ILE A 27 7.66 9.25 -4.47
CA ILE A 27 6.73 9.79 -5.47
C ILE A 27 7.38 10.93 -6.28
N THR A 28 8.29 11.68 -5.69
CA THR A 28 9.00 12.77 -6.40
C THR A 28 10.09 12.25 -7.33
N LEU A 29 10.61 11.04 -7.07
CA LEU A 29 11.71 10.44 -7.83
C LEU A 29 11.21 9.40 -8.84
N SER A 30 9.98 8.93 -8.71
CA SER A 30 9.44 7.85 -9.54
C SER A 30 9.30 8.30 -11.00
N ASN A 31 9.56 7.38 -11.92
CA ASN A 31 9.35 7.56 -13.35
C ASN A 31 7.88 7.43 -13.77
N ILE A 32 7.04 6.93 -12.90
CA ILE A 32 5.63 6.67 -13.13
C ILE A 32 4.85 7.05 -11.88
N ASP A 33 3.62 7.53 -12.03
CA ASP A 33 2.77 7.84 -10.90
C ASP A 33 2.35 6.56 -10.16
N PHE A 34 2.12 6.67 -8.86
CA PHE A 34 1.64 5.56 -8.06
C PHE A 34 0.75 6.06 -6.92
N GLY A 35 0.02 5.15 -6.32
CA GLY A 35 -0.85 5.45 -5.19
C GLY A 35 -0.86 4.33 -4.16
N ILE A 36 -1.56 4.58 -3.07
CA ILE A 36 -1.70 3.66 -1.94
C ILE A 36 -3.15 3.19 -1.89
N PRO A 37 -3.42 1.88 -2.03
CA PRO A 37 -4.80 1.38 -1.95
C PRO A 37 -5.33 1.43 -0.52
N SER A 38 -6.65 1.32 -0.36
CA SER A 38 -7.32 1.43 0.93
C SER A 38 -6.83 0.42 1.98
N THR A 39 -6.39 -0.76 1.55
CA THR A 39 -5.81 -1.80 2.42
C THR A 39 -4.28 -1.84 2.37
N GLY A 40 -3.65 -0.87 1.72
CA GLY A 40 -2.21 -0.83 1.52
C GLY A 40 -1.42 -0.20 2.66
N GLY A 41 -2.09 0.40 3.63
CA GLY A 41 -1.48 0.96 4.83
C GLY A 41 -1.79 0.10 6.06
N LEU A 42 -2.27 0.74 7.14
CA LEU A 42 -2.69 0.03 8.35
C LEU A 42 -3.92 -0.83 8.06
N ARG A 43 -3.87 -2.10 8.48
CA ARG A 43 -4.99 -3.03 8.36
C ARG A 43 -5.51 -3.42 9.73
N SER A 44 -6.83 -3.48 9.86
CA SER A 44 -7.48 -4.13 11.00
C SER A 44 -7.36 -5.66 10.88
N GLU A 45 -7.60 -6.36 11.99
CA GLU A 45 -7.68 -7.83 11.97
C GLU A 45 -8.78 -8.30 11.03
N ALA A 46 -9.94 -7.61 11.00
CA ALA A 46 -11.05 -7.95 10.11
C ALA A 46 -10.68 -7.81 8.63
N ASP A 47 -10.00 -6.72 8.25
CA ASP A 47 -9.54 -6.51 6.88
C ASP A 47 -8.52 -7.57 6.46
N GLN A 48 -7.62 -7.93 7.37
CA GLN A 48 -6.61 -8.96 7.10
C GLN A 48 -7.25 -10.33 6.92
N ALA A 49 -8.24 -10.67 7.75
CA ALA A 49 -8.98 -11.93 7.64
C ALA A 49 -9.71 -12.02 6.29
N LYS A 50 -10.28 -10.92 5.82
CA LYS A 50 -10.94 -10.87 4.52
C LYS A 50 -9.96 -11.10 3.37
N LEU A 51 -8.80 -10.47 3.41
CA LEU A 51 -7.76 -10.66 2.38
C LEU A 51 -7.25 -12.11 2.37
N PHE A 52 -7.13 -12.73 3.53
CA PHE A 52 -6.79 -14.15 3.63
C PHE A 52 -7.88 -15.03 3.01
N ALA A 53 -9.15 -14.78 3.36
CA ALA A 53 -10.27 -15.53 2.83
C ALA A 53 -10.42 -15.39 1.30
N ASP A 54 -10.10 -14.21 0.76
CA ASP A 54 -10.12 -13.93 -0.68
C ASP A 54 -8.88 -14.48 -1.42
N GLY A 55 -7.93 -15.11 -0.71
CA GLY A 55 -6.70 -15.65 -1.31
C GLY A 55 -5.65 -14.60 -1.68
N VAL A 56 -5.82 -13.35 -1.26
CA VAL A 56 -4.90 -12.26 -1.57
C VAL A 56 -3.70 -12.24 -0.64
N SER A 57 -3.87 -12.67 0.61
CA SER A 57 -2.82 -12.71 1.62
C SER A 57 -2.70 -14.11 2.21
N LYS A 58 -1.48 -14.47 2.65
CA LYS A 58 -1.21 -15.75 3.35
C LYS A 58 -1.34 -15.63 4.86
N ALA A 59 -1.43 -14.41 5.40
CA ALA A 59 -1.60 -14.16 6.83
C ALA A 59 -3.09 -13.98 7.14
N ASP A 60 -3.61 -14.74 8.11
CA ASP A 60 -5.03 -14.68 8.49
C ASP A 60 -5.37 -13.57 9.49
N GLY A 61 -4.36 -12.90 10.04
CA GLY A 61 -4.52 -11.76 10.93
C GLY A 61 -4.58 -12.11 12.41
N THR A 62 -4.57 -13.39 12.77
CA THR A 62 -4.54 -13.81 14.17
C THR A 62 -3.15 -13.64 14.79
N ILE A 63 -3.04 -13.79 16.11
CA ILE A 63 -1.78 -13.60 16.84
C ILE A 63 -0.63 -14.47 16.29
N ASN A 64 -0.94 -15.62 15.73
CA ASN A 64 0.05 -16.55 15.16
C ASN A 64 0.32 -16.32 13.68
N SER A 65 -0.44 -15.45 13.02
CA SER A 65 -0.37 -15.24 11.57
C SER A 65 -0.72 -13.78 11.23
N ARG A 66 -0.07 -12.84 11.91
CA ARG A 66 -0.28 -11.41 11.68
C ARG A 66 0.49 -10.92 10.47
N SER A 67 -0.12 -9.99 9.75
CA SER A 67 0.55 -9.23 8.70
C SER A 67 1.28 -8.02 9.31
N TYR A 68 2.41 -7.63 8.74
CA TYR A 68 3.08 -6.38 9.09
C TYR A 68 2.19 -5.16 8.90
N HIS A 69 1.22 -5.21 7.98
CA HIS A 69 0.21 -4.15 7.81
C HIS A 69 -0.62 -3.90 9.06
N GLN A 70 -0.86 -4.91 9.86
CA GLN A 70 -1.62 -4.77 11.12
C GLN A 70 -0.87 -3.97 12.18
N SER A 71 0.45 -3.90 12.07
CA SER A 71 1.32 -3.12 12.98
C SER A 71 1.73 -1.78 12.38
N GLY A 72 1.22 -1.43 11.20
CA GLY A 72 1.63 -0.21 10.49
C GLY A 72 3.04 -0.26 9.94
N LYS A 73 3.61 -1.46 9.72
CA LYS A 73 5.00 -1.64 9.31
C LYS A 73 5.16 -2.16 7.88
N ALA A 74 4.12 -2.02 7.07
CA ALA A 74 4.15 -2.37 5.66
C ALA A 74 3.32 -1.37 4.87
N LEU A 75 3.66 -1.21 3.61
CA LEU A 75 2.99 -0.30 2.68
C LEU A 75 2.94 -0.94 1.31
N ASP A 76 1.74 -1.07 0.75
CA ASP A 76 1.53 -1.50 -0.63
C ASP A 76 1.30 -0.30 -1.52
N VAL A 77 1.72 -0.41 -2.77
CA VAL A 77 1.51 0.60 -3.79
C VAL A 77 0.96 -0.04 -5.06
N TYR A 78 0.22 0.75 -5.83
CA TYR A 78 -0.15 0.40 -7.19
C TYR A 78 0.39 1.46 -8.15
N ALA A 79 0.70 1.07 -9.39
CA ALA A 79 1.05 2.02 -10.43
C ALA A 79 -0.22 2.70 -10.94
N TYR A 80 -0.12 3.99 -11.29
CA TYR A 80 -1.23 4.74 -11.85
C TYR A 80 -0.89 5.09 -13.29
N VAL A 81 -1.57 4.40 -14.22
CA VAL A 81 -1.27 4.46 -15.66
C VAL A 81 -2.54 4.78 -16.43
N ASP A 82 -2.49 5.80 -17.27
CA ASP A 82 -3.62 6.21 -18.11
C ASP A 82 -4.91 6.44 -17.33
N GLY A 83 -4.80 7.03 -16.15
CA GLY A 83 -5.95 7.33 -15.28
C GLY A 83 -6.50 6.14 -14.52
N LYS A 84 -5.77 5.02 -14.45
CA LYS A 84 -6.23 3.78 -13.81
C LYS A 84 -5.14 3.17 -12.93
N ALA A 85 -5.58 2.55 -11.82
CA ALA A 85 -4.69 1.74 -11.01
C ALA A 85 -4.24 0.50 -11.80
N SER A 86 -2.95 0.19 -11.72
CA SER A 86 -2.36 -0.97 -12.40
C SER A 86 -1.53 -1.78 -11.42
N TRP A 87 -1.76 -3.08 -11.42
CA TRP A 87 -1.00 -4.06 -10.66
C TRP A 87 -0.09 -4.89 -11.57
N ASP A 88 0.05 -4.47 -12.85
CA ASP A 88 0.94 -5.10 -13.81
C ASP A 88 2.39 -4.97 -13.32
N LYS A 89 3.10 -6.09 -13.29
CA LYS A 89 4.50 -6.14 -12.79
C LYS A 89 5.42 -5.22 -13.59
N LEU A 90 5.18 -5.05 -14.89
CA LEU A 90 5.96 -4.14 -15.72
C LEU A 90 5.76 -2.69 -15.29
N HIS A 91 4.53 -2.30 -14.98
CA HIS A 91 4.24 -0.96 -14.48
C HIS A 91 4.81 -0.77 -13.07
N LEU A 92 4.64 -1.74 -12.18
CA LEU A 92 5.15 -1.66 -10.81
C LEU A 92 6.68 -1.54 -10.78
N ALA A 93 7.37 -2.17 -11.72
CA ALA A 93 8.83 -2.09 -11.81
C ALA A 93 9.35 -0.70 -12.21
N LEU A 94 8.48 0.16 -12.75
CA LEU A 94 8.85 1.53 -13.13
C LEU A 94 8.78 2.54 -11.96
N ILE A 95 8.21 2.15 -10.83
CA ILE A 95 8.08 3.00 -9.64
C ILE A 95 9.45 3.33 -9.01
#